data_08aa23c8603025d5bd5532b0b65da307
#
_entry.id   08aa23c8603025d5bd5532b0b65da307
#
_cell.length_a   1.000
_cell.length_b   1.000
_cell.length_c   1.000
_cell.angle_alpha   90.00
_cell.angle_beta   90.00
_cell.angle_gamma   90.00
#
_symmetry.space_group_name_H-M   'P 1'
#
loop_
_entity.id
_entity.type
_entity.pdbx_description
1 polymer ?
#
loop_
_entity_poly.entity_id
_entity_poly.type
_entity_poly.pdbx_seq_one_letter_code
_entity_poly.pdbx_strand_id
1 'polypeptide(L)'
;MAVIGASNRAGAVGHTLLWNLIGNPFSGTVYPVHPRASSVLGVKAYAHVGEIPDSIDLAVIAIPAPAVPAMIGECTRAGVHGAVIDRLSEARR
;
A
#
# COMPACT_ATOMS: atom_id res chain seq x y z
N MET A 1 1.21 -8.80 -2.62
CA MET A 1 0.68 -7.46 -2.94
C MET A 1 0.96 -6.50 -1.79
N ALA A 2 1.50 -5.35 -2.08
CA ALA A 2 1.74 -4.31 -1.08
C ALA A 2 0.72 -3.18 -1.25
N VAL A 3 0.20 -2.65 -0.15
CA VAL A 3 -0.71 -1.49 -0.16
C VAL A 3 0.03 -0.33 0.50
N ILE A 4 0.45 0.63 -0.30
CA ILE A 4 1.18 1.81 0.15
C ILE A 4 0.19 2.93 0.39
N GLY A 5 0.23 3.50 1.59
CA GLY A 5 -0.79 4.44 2.05
C GLY A 5 -1.91 3.77 2.83
N ALA A 6 -1.72 2.50 3.22
CA ALA A 6 -2.65 1.80 4.10
C ALA A 6 -2.83 2.59 5.39
N SER A 7 -4.05 2.59 5.93
CA SER A 7 -4.37 3.44 7.07
C SER A 7 -5.36 2.76 8.02
N ASN A 8 -5.18 3.00 9.31
CA ASN A 8 -6.16 2.63 10.34
C ASN A 8 -7.32 3.63 10.43
N ARG A 9 -7.16 4.81 9.82
CA ARG A 9 -8.16 5.86 9.93
C ARG A 9 -9.35 5.57 9.03
N ALA A 10 -10.53 5.43 9.64
CA ALA A 10 -11.79 5.22 8.90
C ALA A 10 -12.03 6.39 7.95
N GLY A 11 -12.49 6.08 6.74
CA GLY A 11 -12.74 7.09 5.72
C GLY A 11 -11.53 7.39 4.82
N ALA A 12 -10.33 6.99 5.22
CA ALA A 12 -9.17 7.12 4.34
C ALA A 12 -9.27 6.12 3.19
N VAL A 13 -8.81 6.52 2.01
CA VAL A 13 -8.83 5.64 0.83
C VAL A 13 -8.02 4.36 1.09
N GLY A 14 -6.84 4.51 1.70
CA GLY A 14 -5.99 3.36 2.02
C GLY A 14 -6.64 2.40 3.01
N HIS A 15 -7.46 2.89 3.93
CA HIS A 15 -8.21 2.04 4.86
C HIS A 15 -9.23 1.17 4.11
N THR A 16 -10.06 1.80 3.27
CA THR A 16 -11.08 1.09 2.51
C THR A 16 -10.47 0.08 1.56
N LEU A 17 -9.41 0.48 0.86
CA LEU A 17 -8.73 -0.37 -0.08
C LEU A 17 -8.14 -1.60 0.61
N LEU A 18 -7.44 -1.40 1.71
CA LEU A 18 -6.84 -2.51 2.46
C LEU A 18 -7.91 -3.46 2.98
N TRP A 19 -9.00 -2.91 3.53
CA TRP A 19 -10.12 -3.71 4.03
C TRP A 19 -10.67 -4.63 2.94
N ASN A 20 -10.90 -4.08 1.73
CA ASN A 20 -11.43 -4.85 0.62
C ASN A 20 -10.46 -5.94 0.16
N LEU A 21 -9.18 -5.63 0.10
CA LEU A 21 -8.17 -6.58 -0.34
C LEU A 21 -7.99 -7.72 0.66
N ILE A 22 -8.01 -7.43 1.96
CA ILE A 22 -7.90 -8.46 2.99
C ILE A 22 -9.07 -9.43 2.90
N GLY A 23 -10.28 -8.92 2.63
CA GLY A 23 -11.48 -9.73 2.52
C GLY A 23 -11.61 -10.51 1.23
N ASN A 24 -10.75 -10.27 0.25
CA ASN A 24 -10.84 -10.92 -1.05
C ASN A 24 -9.95 -12.17 -1.09
N PRO A 25 -10.51 -13.39 -1.24
CA PRO A 25 -9.72 -14.61 -1.23
C PRO A 25 -8.73 -14.71 -2.39
N PHE A 26 -8.91 -13.93 -3.45
CA PHE A 26 -8.02 -13.95 -4.62
C PHE A 26 -6.87 -12.95 -4.53
N SER A 27 -6.82 -12.13 -3.50
CA SER A 27 -5.74 -11.14 -3.35
C SER A 27 -4.41 -11.76 -2.93
N GLY A 28 -4.42 -12.95 -2.36
CA GLY A 28 -3.23 -13.55 -1.79
C GLY A 28 -2.79 -12.80 -0.53
N THR A 29 -1.50 -12.83 -0.23
CA THR A 29 -0.97 -12.13 0.94
C THR A 29 -0.88 -10.64 0.66
N VAL A 30 -1.44 -9.85 1.58
CA VAL A 30 -1.48 -8.39 1.48
C VAL A 30 -0.58 -7.80 2.56
N TYR A 31 0.34 -6.92 2.16
CA TYR A 31 1.30 -6.28 3.04
C TYR A 31 1.01 -4.78 3.12
N PRO A 32 0.48 -4.28 4.26
CA PRO A 32 0.32 -2.84 4.44
C PRO A 32 1.67 -2.14 4.57
N VAL A 33 1.80 -0.97 3.96
CA VAL A 33 2.98 -0.12 4.11
C VAL A 33 2.53 1.20 4.73
N HIS A 34 3.04 1.50 5.91
CA HIS A 34 2.71 2.71 6.67
C HIS A 34 3.96 3.18 7.40
N PRO A 35 4.33 4.46 7.30
CA PRO A 35 5.61 4.93 7.84
C PRO A 35 5.74 4.87 9.37
N ARG A 36 4.63 4.79 10.09
CA ARG A 36 4.64 4.87 11.56
C ARG A 36 3.95 3.72 12.27
N ALA A 37 2.89 3.15 11.67
CA ALA A 37 2.13 2.11 12.33
C ALA A 37 2.84 0.76 12.23
N SER A 38 2.83 -0.01 13.31
CA SER A 38 3.36 -1.37 13.30
C SER A 38 2.33 -2.37 12.76
N SER A 39 1.06 -2.00 12.76
CA SER A 39 -0.01 -2.81 12.16
C SER A 39 -1.11 -1.91 11.62
N VAL A 40 -1.79 -2.38 10.58
CA VAL A 40 -2.95 -1.71 10.01
C VAL A 40 -4.04 -2.77 9.86
N LEU A 41 -5.21 -2.51 10.42
CA LEU A 41 -6.35 -3.44 10.44
C LEU A 41 -5.95 -4.83 10.95
N GLY A 42 -5.07 -4.88 11.95
CA GLY A 42 -4.62 -6.13 12.54
C GLY A 42 -3.56 -6.87 11.74
N VAL A 43 -3.13 -6.34 10.61
CA VAL A 43 -2.09 -6.95 9.76
C VAL A 43 -0.78 -6.20 9.98
N LYS A 44 0.32 -6.94 10.14
CA LYS A 44 1.64 -6.33 10.33
C LYS A 44 1.94 -5.37 9.18
N ALA A 45 2.33 -4.15 9.52
CA ALA A 45 2.70 -3.13 8.55
C ALA A 45 4.22 -2.94 8.52
N TYR A 46 4.71 -2.52 7.35
CA TYR A 46 6.12 -2.24 7.12
C TYR A 46 6.28 -0.76 6.82
N ALA A 47 7.35 -0.15 7.30
CA ALA A 47 7.60 1.27 7.06
C ALA A 47 7.93 1.55 5.59
N HIS A 48 8.60 0.61 4.94
CA HIS A 48 9.02 0.74 3.55
C HIS A 48 8.73 -0.57 2.81
N VAL A 49 8.41 -0.47 1.53
CA VAL A 49 8.13 -1.65 0.71
C VAL A 49 9.35 -2.59 0.64
N GLY A 50 10.56 -2.02 0.69
CA GLY A 50 11.79 -2.81 0.66
C GLY A 50 12.04 -3.64 1.92
N GLU A 51 11.33 -3.38 3.01
CA GLU A 51 11.45 -4.15 4.24
C GLU A 51 10.59 -5.41 4.26
N ILE A 52 9.69 -5.56 3.29
CA ILE A 52 8.84 -6.73 3.20
C ILE A 52 9.70 -7.94 2.81
N PRO A 53 9.66 -9.05 3.59
CA PRO A 53 10.56 -10.17 3.35
C PRO A 53 10.26 -10.99 2.10
N ASP A 54 9.05 -10.85 1.55
CA ASP A 54 8.63 -11.59 0.37
C ASP A 54 8.78 -10.75 -0.90
N SER A 55 8.86 -11.44 -2.04
CA SER A 55 8.78 -10.77 -3.35
C SER A 55 7.40 -10.17 -3.53
N ILE A 56 7.35 -8.93 -4.00
CA ILE A 56 6.11 -8.22 -4.26
C ILE A 56 5.95 -8.05 -5.77
N ASP A 57 4.87 -8.63 -6.31
CA ASP A 57 4.56 -8.51 -7.73
C ASP A 57 3.81 -7.23 -8.05
N LEU A 58 2.94 -6.79 -7.15
CA LEU A 58 2.08 -5.63 -7.37
C LEU A 58 2.04 -4.75 -6.13
N ALA A 59 2.23 -3.45 -6.34
CA ALA A 59 2.01 -2.44 -5.32
C ALA A 59 0.81 -1.59 -5.70
N VAL A 60 -0.10 -1.37 -4.75
CA VAL A 60 -1.24 -0.47 -4.91
C VAL A 60 -0.92 0.80 -4.12
N ILE A 61 -0.83 1.93 -4.79
CA ILE A 61 -0.36 3.18 -4.22
C ILE A 61 -1.55 4.12 -4.00
N ALA A 62 -1.84 4.42 -2.73
CA ALA A 62 -2.95 5.28 -2.33
C ALA A 62 -2.42 6.46 -1.49
N ILE A 63 -1.53 7.25 -2.08
CA ILE A 63 -0.91 8.41 -1.44
C ILE A 63 -1.13 9.64 -2.31
N PRO A 64 -0.96 10.86 -1.76
CA PRO A 64 -1.12 12.08 -2.55
C PRO A 64 -0.18 12.12 -3.75
N ALA A 65 -0.66 12.69 -4.85
CA ALA A 65 0.06 12.69 -6.12
C ALA A 65 1.50 13.19 -6.04
N PRO A 66 1.85 14.24 -5.29
CA PRO A 66 3.23 14.72 -5.21
C PRO A 66 4.21 13.69 -4.65
N ALA A 67 3.74 12.74 -3.84
CA ALA A 67 4.60 11.72 -3.25
C ALA A 67 4.75 10.47 -4.12
N VAL A 68 3.97 10.33 -5.20
CA VAL A 68 3.96 9.14 -6.03
C VAL A 68 5.28 8.87 -6.73
N PRO A 69 5.96 9.86 -7.36
CA PRO A 69 7.22 9.57 -8.06
C PRO A 69 8.29 8.96 -7.17
N ALA A 70 8.46 9.48 -5.95
CA ALA A 70 9.42 8.93 -5.00
C ALA A 70 9.06 7.49 -4.60
N MET A 71 7.77 7.22 -4.43
CA MET A 71 7.30 5.89 -4.06
C MET A 71 7.47 4.88 -5.20
N ILE A 72 7.26 5.29 -6.43
CA ILE A 72 7.53 4.43 -7.58
C ILE A 72 9.01 4.06 -7.65
N GLY A 73 9.90 5.02 -7.39
CA GLY A 73 11.32 4.76 -7.31
C GLY A 73 11.67 3.74 -6.23
N GLU A 74 11.04 3.86 -5.07
CA GLU A 74 11.23 2.91 -3.97
C GLU A 74 10.76 1.51 -4.34
N CYS A 75 9.60 1.39 -4.99
CA CYS A 75 9.08 0.11 -5.48
C CYS A 75 10.04 -0.52 -6.50
N THR A 76 10.56 0.29 -7.41
CA THR A 76 11.52 -0.20 -8.42
C THR A 76 12.76 -0.76 -7.77
N ARG A 77 13.31 -0.04 -6.78
CA ARG A 77 14.50 -0.51 -6.05
C ARG A 77 14.23 -1.79 -5.26
N ALA A 78 13.00 -1.98 -4.81
CA ALA A 78 12.60 -3.18 -4.08
C ALA A 78 12.27 -4.37 -4.99
N GLY A 79 12.30 -4.18 -6.31
CA GLY A 79 12.04 -5.26 -7.27
C GLY A 79 10.55 -5.53 -7.50
N VAL A 80 9.68 -4.58 -7.20
CA VAL A 80 8.24 -4.72 -7.46
C VAL A 80 8.01 -4.69 -8.96
N HIS A 81 7.23 -5.66 -9.47
CA HIS A 81 7.03 -5.83 -10.91
C HIS A 81 6.01 -4.87 -11.50
N GLY A 82 5.02 -4.45 -10.74
CA GLY A 82 4.00 -3.55 -11.23
C GLY A 82 3.42 -2.68 -10.14
N ALA A 83 2.86 -1.54 -10.51
CA ALA A 83 2.22 -0.63 -9.57
C ALA A 83 0.93 -0.09 -10.17
N VAL A 84 -0.10 0.03 -9.32
CA VAL A 84 -1.36 0.67 -9.65
C VAL A 84 -1.53 1.87 -8.74
N ILE A 85 -1.85 3.02 -9.32
CA ILE A 85 -2.05 4.26 -8.57
C ILE A 85 -3.54 4.47 -8.37
N ASP A 86 -3.95 4.62 -7.11
CA ASP A 86 -5.35 4.90 -6.78
C ASP A 86 -5.60 6.40 -6.91
N ARG A 87 -6.29 6.78 -7.97
CA ARG A 87 -6.59 8.18 -8.25
C ARG A 87 -7.66 8.77 -7.35
N LEU A 88 -8.38 7.94 -6.61
CA LEU A 88 -9.38 8.45 -5.67
C LEU A 88 -8.74 9.24 -4.53
N SER A 89 -7.53 8.89 -4.13
CA SER A 89 -6.83 9.65 -3.10
C SER A 89 -6.50 11.07 -3.57
N GLU A 90 -6.25 11.25 -4.85
CA GLU A 90 -6.02 12.55 -5.47
C GLU A 90 -7.31 13.35 -5.58
N ALA A 91 -8.39 12.71 -5.98
CA ALA A 91 -9.68 13.36 -6.18
C ALA A 91 -10.30 13.87 -4.88
N ARG A 92 -9.86 13.37 -3.73
CA ARG A 92 -10.41 13.75 -2.42
C ARG A 92 -9.78 14.99 -1.81
N ARG A 93 -8.86 15.59 -2.47
CA ARG A 93 -8.21 16.80 -1.95
C ARG A 93 -9.04 18.04 -2.11
#